data_6e6c4105c0536525078e4778b17d03ae
#
_entry.id   6e6c4105c0536525078e4778b17d03ae
#
_cell.length_a   1.000
_cell.length_b   1.000
_cell.length_c   1.000
_cell.angle_alpha   90.00
_cell.angle_beta   90.00
_cell.angle_gamma   90.00
#
_symmetry.space_group_name_H-M   'P 1'
#
loop_
_entity.id
_entity.type
_entity.pdbx_description
1 polymer ?
#
loop_
_entity_poly.entity_id
_entity_poly.type
_entity_poly.pdbx_seq_one_letter_code
_entity_poly.pdbx_strand_id
1 'polypeptide(L)'
;MRFLLMIGAVLLFNVAILAQKPAAAAKTTTVKGHLIPITLVPLKNCTVYLGSHFGKGMTLVDSCKLNEKSMGVFKSDKKLTGGIYFVVSPNYTIQFELLMDAKQQFSISGDTAQKEKAVITGSFDNDIFKQYSLYSTEKGKQRQQLEAAYRSLVAKPLDSIRLRNEIVKLDNGMDEYRNGLAKKYPQSLLTMLFNTMKRPNPPAIPIVKGVPDSLYPYKYVKDHFWDDVSFNDDRLLRTPFFEPKLDDYFKYYVSPEPDSIIKEIKYMLLFSRSGKEMYPYLLTKFTNKYINPEFMGQDKVFVYIFENFYAKGDTSILNPASRKTITERAYSLMANQLGLPAPVLNLTDTTGKSVSLYNTKGTFTLVVFYDPNCGHCKEELPRLDSMYRAKWKNEGLAVFSTINFFHAVNSFS
;
A
#
# COMPACT_ATOMS: atom_id res chain seq x y z
N MET A 1 23.50 -81.26 -5.28
CA MET A 1 24.68 -82.12 -5.07
C MET A 1 25.96 -81.28 -5.00
N ARG A 2 26.69 -81.42 -3.90
CA ARG A 2 28.05 -80.98 -3.56
C ARG A 2 28.36 -79.51 -3.38
N PHE A 3 28.39 -79.17 -2.11
CA PHE A 3 29.31 -78.37 -1.29
C PHE A 3 30.73 -78.23 -1.83
N LEU A 4 31.25 -76.99 -1.79
CA LEU A 4 32.65 -76.78 -1.46
C LEU A 4 32.80 -75.49 -0.63
N LEU A 5 33.19 -75.68 0.62
CA LEU A 5 33.69 -74.67 1.54
C LEU A 5 35.07 -74.18 1.05
N MET A 6 35.33 -72.84 1.06
CA MET A 6 36.68 -72.32 1.17
C MET A 6 36.77 -71.35 2.35
N ILE A 7 37.58 -71.75 3.31
CA ILE A 7 38.01 -71.00 4.48
C ILE A 7 39.09 -70.02 4.02
N GLY A 8 38.85 -68.71 4.15
CA GLY A 8 39.83 -67.67 3.92
C GLY A 8 40.09 -66.89 5.21
N ALA A 9 41.33 -66.92 5.66
CA ALA A 9 41.84 -66.37 6.91
C ALA A 9 41.61 -64.83 7.01
N VAL A 10 41.02 -64.39 8.11
CA VAL A 10 40.91 -62.97 8.48
C VAL A 10 42.18 -62.53 9.18
N LEU A 11 43.03 -61.72 8.52
CA LEU A 11 44.13 -60.97 9.12
C LEU A 11 43.55 -59.73 9.83
N LEU A 12 43.52 -59.77 11.16
CA LEU A 12 43.21 -58.61 12.00
C LEU A 12 44.33 -57.56 11.98
N PHE A 13 44.19 -56.49 11.22
CA PHE A 13 44.98 -55.30 11.39
C PHE A 13 44.39 -54.45 12.50
N ASN A 14 45.06 -54.39 13.66
CA ASN A 14 44.78 -53.44 14.71
C ASN A 14 45.27 -52.04 14.27
N VAL A 15 44.33 -51.18 13.75
CA VAL A 15 44.58 -49.77 13.56
C VAL A 15 44.18 -49.07 14.86
N ALA A 16 45.18 -48.59 15.60
CA ALA A 16 44.97 -47.71 16.75
C ALA A 16 44.36 -46.38 16.25
N ILE A 17 43.06 -46.21 16.40
CA ILE A 17 42.38 -44.94 16.16
C ILE A 17 42.75 -44.00 17.32
N LEU A 18 43.68 -43.07 17.09
CA LEU A 18 43.87 -41.91 17.95
C LEU A 18 42.61 -41.09 17.97
N ALA A 19 41.84 -41.19 19.04
CA ALA A 19 40.67 -40.37 19.27
C ALA A 19 41.08 -38.88 19.38
N GLN A 20 40.96 -38.14 18.28
CA GLN A 20 40.97 -36.69 18.33
C GLN A 20 39.76 -36.24 19.15
N LYS A 21 40.00 -35.56 20.27
CA LYS A 21 38.98 -34.85 21.04
C LYS A 21 38.20 -33.94 20.09
N PRO A 22 36.84 -34.06 20.04
CA PRO A 22 36.05 -33.10 19.24
C PRO A 22 36.32 -31.70 19.78
N ALA A 23 36.75 -30.81 18.90
CA ALA A 23 36.82 -29.38 19.19
C ALA A 23 35.48 -28.94 19.73
N ALA A 24 35.50 -28.28 20.90
CA ALA A 24 34.30 -27.77 21.54
C ALA A 24 33.50 -26.96 20.51
N ALA A 25 32.30 -27.41 20.20
CA ALA A 25 31.35 -26.67 19.33
C ALA A 25 31.17 -25.29 19.94
N ALA A 26 31.61 -24.27 19.22
CA ALA A 26 31.35 -22.89 19.58
C ALA A 26 29.85 -22.74 19.79
N LYS A 27 29.45 -22.37 21.00
CA LYS A 27 28.06 -22.06 21.32
C LYS A 27 27.60 -20.97 20.35
N THR A 28 26.83 -21.33 19.34
CA THR A 28 26.16 -20.40 18.44
C THR A 28 25.11 -19.71 19.29
N THR A 29 25.47 -18.54 19.84
CA THR A 29 24.51 -17.65 20.48
C THR A 29 23.51 -17.23 19.41
N THR A 30 22.34 -17.82 19.44
CA THR A 30 21.23 -17.42 18.56
C THR A 30 20.83 -16.00 18.94
N VAL A 31 21.28 -15.02 18.17
CA VAL A 31 20.86 -13.63 18.33
C VAL A 31 19.38 -13.57 18.02
N LYS A 32 18.56 -13.20 19.01
CA LYS A 32 17.09 -13.20 18.87
C LYS A 32 16.56 -12.15 17.92
N GLY A 33 17.29 -11.06 17.68
CA GLY A 33 16.90 -9.91 16.86
C GLY A 33 17.72 -9.78 15.58
N HIS A 34 18.14 -8.55 15.26
CA HIS A 34 19.03 -8.28 14.15
C HIS A 34 20.45 -7.96 14.62
N LEU A 35 21.43 -8.34 13.81
CA LEU A 35 22.85 -8.07 14.02
C LEU A 35 23.52 -7.87 12.66
N ILE A 36 23.79 -6.62 12.31
CA ILE A 36 24.25 -6.23 10.98
C ILE A 36 25.50 -5.35 11.11
N PRO A 37 26.70 -5.96 11.15
CA PRO A 37 27.94 -5.21 11.02
C PRO A 37 27.98 -4.46 9.71
N ILE A 38 28.39 -3.18 9.76
CA ILE A 38 28.51 -2.33 8.59
C ILE A 38 29.88 -1.68 8.53
N THR A 39 30.46 -1.66 7.33
CA THR A 39 31.61 -0.81 6.99
C THR A 39 31.18 0.10 5.84
N LEU A 40 31.27 1.43 6.04
CA LEU A 40 30.79 2.40 5.04
C LEU A 40 31.82 3.52 4.84
N VAL A 41 32.76 3.28 3.94
CA VAL A 41 33.83 4.25 3.63
C VAL A 41 33.28 5.41 2.76
N PRO A 42 33.82 6.63 2.87
CA PRO A 42 34.85 7.08 3.82
C PRO A 42 34.28 7.65 5.13
N LEU A 43 33.02 7.35 5.49
CA LEU A 43 32.34 7.93 6.64
C LEU A 43 32.99 7.46 7.95
N LYS A 44 33.37 8.42 8.82
CA LYS A 44 34.04 8.16 10.10
C LYS A 44 33.41 8.99 11.21
N ASN A 45 33.42 8.44 12.43
CA ASN A 45 32.99 9.13 13.66
C ASN A 45 31.61 9.80 13.53
N CYS A 46 30.70 9.23 12.75
CA CYS A 46 29.35 9.76 12.47
C CYS A 46 28.27 8.69 12.67
N THR A 47 27.04 9.14 12.78
CA THR A 47 25.88 8.23 12.87
C THR A 47 25.32 7.96 11.48
N VAL A 48 25.10 6.68 11.19
CA VAL A 48 24.35 6.21 10.01
C VAL A 48 23.08 5.53 10.47
N TYR A 49 22.09 5.49 9.59
CA TYR A 49 20.76 5.00 9.92
C TYR A 49 20.37 3.83 9.00
N LEU A 50 19.53 2.97 9.55
CA LEU A 50 18.78 1.96 8.80
C LEU A 50 17.34 2.47 8.66
N GLY A 51 16.88 2.61 7.43
CA GLY A 51 15.52 3.00 7.13
C GLY A 51 14.75 1.91 6.41
N SER A 52 13.44 2.04 6.34
CA SER A 52 12.55 1.18 5.55
C SER A 52 11.43 1.98 4.93
N HIS A 53 10.82 1.44 3.88
CA HIS A 53 9.51 1.90 3.44
C HIS A 53 8.45 1.61 4.52
N PHE A 54 7.42 2.44 4.57
CA PHE A 54 6.18 2.16 5.30
C PHE A 54 5.01 2.90 4.63
N GLY A 55 4.18 2.15 3.92
CA GLY A 55 3.15 2.73 3.07
C GLY A 55 3.75 3.63 1.99
N LYS A 56 3.31 4.89 1.91
CA LYS A 56 3.88 5.89 0.97
C LYS A 56 5.15 6.57 1.48
N GLY A 57 5.45 6.41 2.75
CA GLY A 57 6.57 7.08 3.40
C GLY A 57 7.80 6.19 3.56
N MET A 58 8.82 6.82 4.10
CA MET A 58 10.04 6.17 4.57
C MET A 58 10.26 6.51 6.03
N THR A 59 10.73 5.56 6.82
CA THR A 59 10.97 5.74 8.25
C THR A 59 12.35 5.20 8.63
N LEU A 60 12.99 5.86 9.60
CA LEU A 60 14.22 5.34 10.20
C LEU A 60 13.83 4.34 11.30
N VAL A 61 14.48 3.19 11.30
CA VAL A 61 14.15 2.07 12.21
C VAL A 61 15.28 1.71 13.17
N ASP A 62 16.53 2.01 12.81
CA ASP A 62 17.70 1.81 13.65
C ASP A 62 18.81 2.79 13.30
N SER A 63 19.81 2.91 14.16
CA SER A 63 21.00 3.74 13.95
C SER A 63 22.23 3.12 14.55
N CYS A 64 23.40 3.37 13.97
CA CYS A 64 24.68 3.01 14.58
C CYS A 64 25.73 4.10 14.37
N LYS A 65 26.70 4.19 15.30
CA LYS A 65 27.82 5.09 15.19
C LYS A 65 29.00 4.38 14.53
N LEU A 66 29.51 4.95 13.45
CA LEU A 66 30.73 4.49 12.81
C LEU A 66 31.97 4.99 13.59
N ASN A 67 32.99 4.15 13.70
CA ASN A 67 34.27 4.49 14.29
C ASN A 67 35.25 5.11 13.27
N GLU A 68 36.53 5.31 13.67
CA GLU A 68 37.60 5.86 12.81
C GLU A 68 37.92 4.99 11.60
N LYS A 69 37.56 3.68 11.66
CA LYS A 69 37.74 2.72 10.56
C LYS A 69 36.49 2.57 9.70
N SER A 70 35.53 3.50 9.81
CA SER A 70 34.23 3.46 9.09
C SER A 70 33.36 2.25 9.44
N MET A 71 33.53 1.65 10.62
CA MET A 71 32.87 0.42 11.06
C MET A 71 31.85 0.71 12.16
N GLY A 72 30.69 0.09 12.08
CA GLY A 72 29.62 0.13 13.07
C GLY A 72 28.80 -1.16 13.07
N VAL A 73 27.76 -1.22 13.90
CA VAL A 73 26.84 -2.38 13.98
C VAL A 73 25.44 -1.89 14.26
N PHE A 74 24.49 -2.23 13.40
CA PHE A 74 23.07 -2.18 13.75
C PHE A 74 22.71 -3.42 14.56
N LYS A 75 22.17 -3.23 15.76
CA LYS A 75 21.92 -4.35 16.68
C LYS A 75 20.70 -4.08 17.56
N SER A 76 19.81 -5.06 17.63
CA SER A 76 18.69 -5.06 18.57
C SER A 76 18.27 -6.50 18.89
N ASP A 77 17.66 -6.71 20.06
CA ASP A 77 17.04 -7.99 20.43
C ASP A 77 15.69 -8.23 19.74
N LYS A 78 15.15 -7.21 19.07
CA LYS A 78 13.90 -7.31 18.32
C LYS A 78 14.20 -7.52 16.84
N LYS A 79 13.48 -8.47 16.23
CA LYS A 79 13.47 -8.62 14.78
C LYS A 79 12.73 -7.47 14.14
N LEU A 80 13.22 -7.06 12.97
CA LEU A 80 12.54 -6.14 12.08
C LEU A 80 11.53 -6.92 11.23
N THR A 81 10.42 -6.30 10.87
CA THR A 81 9.50 -6.87 9.86
C THR A 81 10.21 -6.92 8.51
N GLY A 82 10.01 -7.98 7.74
CA GLY A 82 10.62 -8.13 6.42
C GLY A 82 10.21 -7.00 5.46
N GLY A 83 11.04 -6.75 4.44
CA GLY A 83 10.78 -5.71 3.44
C GLY A 83 12.04 -5.15 2.81
N ILE A 84 11.89 -4.04 2.09
CA ILE A 84 12.99 -3.28 1.50
C ILE A 84 13.46 -2.23 2.52
N TYR A 85 14.73 -2.33 2.85
CA TYR A 85 15.43 -1.43 3.75
C TYR A 85 16.51 -0.66 3.01
N PHE A 86 17.02 0.38 3.60
CA PHE A 86 18.09 1.20 3.02
C PHE A 86 19.03 1.75 4.10
N VAL A 87 20.29 1.83 3.75
CA VAL A 87 21.29 2.50 4.57
C VAL A 87 21.30 3.98 4.25
N VAL A 88 21.24 4.82 5.28
CA VAL A 88 21.13 6.27 5.18
C VAL A 88 22.34 6.93 5.85
N SER A 89 22.99 7.84 5.14
CA SER A 89 24.11 8.62 5.66
C SER A 89 23.65 9.75 6.61
N PRO A 90 24.56 10.44 7.31
CA PRO A 90 24.21 11.49 8.28
C PRO A 90 23.42 12.66 7.68
N ASN A 91 23.57 12.93 6.39
CA ASN A 91 22.84 13.97 5.65
C ASN A 91 21.49 13.45 5.07
N TYR A 92 20.97 12.34 5.58
CA TYR A 92 19.73 11.68 5.17
C TYR A 92 19.69 11.25 3.70
N THR A 93 20.84 11.01 3.08
CA THR A 93 20.92 10.47 1.72
C THR A 93 20.95 8.94 1.74
N ILE A 94 20.08 8.30 0.97
CA ILE A 94 20.08 6.85 0.78
C ILE A 94 21.36 6.44 0.04
N GLN A 95 22.09 5.48 0.60
CA GLN A 95 23.31 4.96 0.01
C GLN A 95 23.02 3.76 -0.88
N PHE A 96 22.30 2.78 -0.38
CA PHE A 96 21.86 1.61 -1.14
C PHE A 96 20.69 0.91 -0.43
N GLU A 97 19.98 0.10 -1.18
CA GLU A 97 18.87 -0.72 -0.70
C GLU A 97 19.31 -2.13 -0.39
N LEU A 98 18.59 -2.79 0.51
CA LEU A 98 18.79 -4.18 0.90
C LEU A 98 17.45 -4.84 1.26
N LEU A 99 17.43 -6.16 1.14
CA LEU A 99 16.29 -6.94 1.61
C LEU A 99 16.51 -7.39 3.05
N MET A 100 15.48 -7.26 3.88
CA MET A 100 15.41 -7.77 5.24
C MET A 100 14.29 -8.80 5.32
N ASP A 101 14.58 -10.01 5.78
CA ASP A 101 13.55 -11.03 6.01
C ASP A 101 13.89 -11.90 7.23
N ALA A 102 13.61 -13.18 7.18
CA ALA A 102 13.74 -14.09 8.32
C ALA A 102 15.16 -14.12 8.92
N LYS A 103 16.19 -14.11 8.07
CA LYS A 103 17.60 -14.05 8.51
C LYS A 103 18.07 -12.61 8.58
N GLN A 104 18.37 -12.12 9.77
CA GLN A 104 18.75 -10.75 10.06
C GLN A 104 20.16 -10.64 10.67
N GLN A 105 21.01 -11.62 10.37
CA GLN A 105 22.43 -11.67 10.73
C GLN A 105 23.24 -11.79 9.44
N PHE A 106 23.76 -10.66 8.99
CA PHE A 106 24.58 -10.53 7.79
C PHE A 106 25.45 -9.27 7.90
N SER A 107 26.46 -9.11 7.07
CA SER A 107 27.32 -7.93 7.08
C SER A 107 27.19 -7.10 5.81
N ILE A 108 27.44 -5.80 5.94
CA ILE A 108 27.40 -4.83 4.86
C ILE A 108 28.76 -4.18 4.71
N SER A 109 29.26 -4.07 3.48
CA SER A 109 30.46 -3.30 3.14
C SER A 109 30.16 -2.44 1.91
N GLY A 110 30.39 -1.15 2.00
CA GLY A 110 30.09 -0.21 0.92
C GLY A 110 31.00 1.02 0.92
N ASP A 111 30.98 1.70 -0.22
CA ASP A 111 31.63 2.98 -0.45
C ASP A 111 30.57 3.98 -0.90
N THR A 112 30.49 5.14 -0.24
CA THR A 112 29.48 6.17 -0.58
C THR A 112 29.73 6.81 -1.95
N ALA A 113 30.95 6.72 -2.49
CA ALA A 113 31.29 7.16 -3.83
C ALA A 113 30.97 6.11 -4.92
N GLN A 114 30.81 4.84 -4.54
CA GLN A 114 30.56 3.71 -5.45
C GLN A 114 29.44 2.82 -4.88
N LYS A 115 28.26 3.41 -4.72
CA LYS A 115 27.11 2.78 -4.04
C LYS A 115 26.69 1.44 -4.65
N GLU A 116 26.80 1.31 -5.96
CA GLU A 116 26.49 0.09 -6.73
C GLU A 116 27.42 -1.09 -6.44
N LYS A 117 28.59 -0.80 -5.86
CA LYS A 117 29.58 -1.83 -5.45
C LYS A 117 29.39 -2.34 -4.03
N ALA A 118 28.34 -1.88 -3.34
CA ALA A 118 28.06 -2.41 -2.00
C ALA A 118 27.92 -3.93 -2.01
N VAL A 119 28.50 -4.57 -0.99
CA VAL A 119 28.49 -6.02 -0.81
C VAL A 119 27.79 -6.35 0.50
N ILE A 120 26.79 -7.22 0.41
CA ILE A 120 26.07 -7.78 1.55
C ILE A 120 26.47 -9.26 1.63
N THR A 121 27.03 -9.69 2.75
CA THR A 121 27.55 -11.05 2.91
C THR A 121 26.78 -11.81 3.97
N GLY A 122 26.34 -13.01 3.64
CA GLY A 122 25.61 -13.89 4.55
C GLY A 122 24.09 -13.79 4.47
N SER A 123 23.56 -13.13 3.43
CA SER A 123 22.12 -13.02 3.14
C SER A 123 21.82 -13.52 1.74
N PHE A 124 21.16 -14.65 1.66
CA PHE A 124 20.72 -15.25 0.40
C PHE A 124 19.75 -14.35 -0.38
N ASP A 125 18.78 -13.71 0.31
CA ASP A 125 17.83 -12.81 -0.33
C ASP A 125 18.54 -11.62 -0.99
N ASN A 126 19.58 -11.08 -0.35
CA ASN A 126 20.36 -9.99 -0.92
C ASN A 126 21.24 -10.42 -2.09
N ASP A 127 21.74 -11.67 -2.10
CA ASP A 127 22.49 -12.21 -3.23
C ASP A 127 21.62 -12.30 -4.48
N ILE A 128 20.39 -12.81 -4.35
CA ILE A 128 19.42 -12.87 -5.46
C ILE A 128 18.96 -11.46 -5.86
N PHE A 129 18.70 -10.61 -4.88
CA PHE A 129 18.29 -9.22 -5.13
C PHE A 129 19.35 -8.45 -5.92
N LYS A 130 20.61 -8.63 -5.61
CA LYS A 130 21.72 -8.03 -6.38
C LYS A 130 21.72 -8.50 -7.83
N GLN A 131 21.55 -9.80 -8.07
CA GLN A 131 21.47 -10.36 -9.43
C GLN A 131 20.27 -9.77 -10.20
N TYR A 132 19.10 -9.73 -9.56
CA TYR A 132 17.91 -9.13 -10.14
C TYR A 132 18.09 -7.64 -10.43
N SER A 133 18.67 -6.87 -9.50
CA SER A 133 18.89 -5.43 -9.64
C SER A 133 19.81 -5.11 -10.81
N LEU A 134 20.88 -5.86 -11.00
CA LEU A 134 21.79 -5.70 -12.13
C LEU A 134 21.07 -5.97 -13.45
N TYR A 135 20.33 -7.08 -13.54
CA TYR A 135 19.54 -7.44 -14.72
C TYR A 135 18.46 -6.39 -15.02
N SER A 136 17.69 -5.98 -14.01
CA SER A 136 16.64 -4.97 -14.12
C SER A 136 17.17 -3.61 -14.56
N THR A 137 18.34 -3.19 -14.03
CA THR A 137 18.97 -1.93 -14.42
C THR A 137 19.40 -1.93 -15.88
N GLU A 138 19.99 -3.04 -16.37
CA GLU A 138 20.38 -3.17 -17.75
C GLU A 138 19.14 -3.12 -18.68
N LYS A 139 18.12 -3.90 -18.36
CA LYS A 139 16.87 -3.91 -19.13
C LYS A 139 16.12 -2.58 -19.08
N GLY A 140 16.15 -1.89 -17.93
CA GLY A 140 15.60 -0.55 -17.79
C GLY A 140 16.29 0.48 -18.71
N LYS A 141 17.61 0.43 -18.84
CA LYS A 141 18.36 1.27 -19.79
C LYS A 141 17.96 0.99 -21.25
N GLN A 142 17.86 -0.31 -21.61
CA GLN A 142 17.42 -0.71 -22.94
C GLN A 142 16.00 -0.21 -23.24
N ARG A 143 15.08 -0.35 -22.29
CA ARG A 143 13.70 0.13 -22.40
C ARG A 143 13.66 1.65 -22.60
N GLN A 144 14.40 2.42 -21.81
CA GLN A 144 14.47 3.88 -21.92
C GLN A 144 14.98 4.32 -23.31
N GLN A 145 15.97 3.64 -23.86
CA GLN A 145 16.47 3.90 -25.22
C GLN A 145 15.39 3.64 -26.27
N LEU A 146 14.68 2.49 -26.19
CA LEU A 146 13.59 2.17 -27.10
C LEU A 146 12.43 3.15 -27.01
N GLU A 147 12.04 3.57 -25.79
CA GLU A 147 11.00 4.57 -25.58
C GLU A 147 11.40 5.95 -26.14
N ALA A 148 12.65 6.36 -25.95
CA ALA A 148 13.16 7.61 -26.53
C ALA A 148 13.12 7.57 -28.07
N ALA A 149 13.55 6.45 -28.67
CA ALA A 149 13.46 6.24 -30.10
C ALA A 149 12.00 6.23 -30.59
N TYR A 150 11.09 5.55 -29.86
CA TYR A 150 9.65 5.52 -30.19
C TYR A 150 9.02 6.93 -30.18
N ARG A 151 9.34 7.76 -29.18
CA ARG A 151 8.83 9.14 -29.08
C ARG A 151 9.35 10.03 -30.22
N SER A 152 10.56 9.81 -30.71
CA SER A 152 11.15 10.57 -31.81
C SER A 152 10.55 10.23 -33.20
N LEU A 153 9.82 9.11 -33.33
CA LEU A 153 9.32 8.59 -34.62
C LEU A 153 7.86 8.97 -34.93
N VAL A 154 7.36 10.09 -34.42
CA VAL A 154 5.95 10.56 -34.59
C VAL A 154 5.44 10.55 -36.06
N ALA A 155 6.32 10.38 -37.08
CA ALA A 155 5.96 10.45 -38.49
C ALA A 155 6.17 9.14 -39.29
N LYS A 156 6.56 8.00 -38.68
CA LYS A 156 6.84 6.76 -39.42
C LYS A 156 6.12 5.55 -38.82
N PRO A 157 4.91 5.18 -39.30
CA PRO A 157 4.07 4.13 -38.68
C PRO A 157 4.73 2.75 -38.57
N LEU A 158 5.48 2.30 -39.56
CA LEU A 158 6.12 0.97 -39.60
C LEU A 158 7.25 0.86 -38.54
N ASP A 159 8.06 1.91 -38.40
CA ASP A 159 9.13 1.92 -37.40
C ASP A 159 8.55 1.99 -35.97
N SER A 160 7.41 2.67 -35.78
CA SER A 160 6.74 2.74 -34.48
C SER A 160 6.19 1.37 -34.03
N ILE A 161 5.65 0.57 -34.99
CA ILE A 161 5.18 -0.80 -34.70
C ILE A 161 6.36 -1.70 -34.32
N ARG A 162 7.49 -1.62 -35.03
CA ARG A 162 8.69 -2.38 -34.73
C ARG A 162 9.19 -2.09 -33.31
N LEU A 163 9.38 -0.81 -32.96
CA LEU A 163 9.87 -0.42 -31.65
C LEU A 163 8.91 -0.82 -30.54
N ARG A 164 7.61 -0.69 -30.76
CA ARG A 164 6.59 -1.15 -29.79
C ARG A 164 6.72 -2.66 -29.55
N ASN A 165 6.91 -3.45 -30.61
CA ASN A 165 7.10 -4.90 -30.47
C ASN A 165 8.40 -5.24 -29.73
N GLU A 166 9.47 -4.47 -29.92
CA GLU A 166 10.73 -4.63 -29.18
C GLU A 166 10.55 -4.31 -27.69
N ILE A 167 9.79 -3.26 -27.34
CA ILE A 167 9.44 -2.92 -25.95
C ILE A 167 8.63 -4.06 -25.32
N VAL A 168 7.59 -4.56 -26.01
CA VAL A 168 6.77 -5.68 -25.52
C VAL A 168 7.62 -6.94 -25.30
N LYS A 169 8.54 -7.25 -26.23
CA LYS A 169 9.46 -8.38 -26.06
C LYS A 169 10.38 -8.22 -24.87
N LEU A 170 10.86 -7.00 -24.61
CA LEU A 170 11.69 -6.68 -23.45
C LEU A 170 10.90 -6.87 -22.14
N ASP A 171 9.67 -6.34 -22.09
CA ASP A 171 8.79 -6.45 -20.92
C ASP A 171 8.43 -7.92 -20.62
N ASN A 172 8.09 -8.71 -21.65
CA ASN A 172 7.86 -10.16 -21.53
C ASN A 172 9.10 -10.89 -20.98
N GLY A 173 10.30 -10.55 -21.48
CA GLY A 173 11.55 -11.14 -20.98
C GLY A 173 11.83 -10.80 -19.51
N MET A 174 11.42 -9.61 -19.05
CA MET A 174 11.48 -9.24 -17.64
C MET A 174 10.54 -10.08 -16.78
N ASP A 175 9.31 -10.30 -17.27
CA ASP A 175 8.32 -11.10 -16.56
C ASP A 175 8.70 -12.59 -16.52
N GLU A 176 9.25 -13.12 -17.61
CA GLU A 176 9.81 -14.49 -17.66
C GLU A 176 10.94 -14.66 -16.64
N TYR A 177 11.85 -13.68 -16.56
CA TYR A 177 12.95 -13.71 -15.59
C TYR A 177 12.43 -13.68 -14.14
N ARG A 178 11.48 -12.79 -13.82
CA ARG A 178 10.84 -12.73 -12.50
C ARG A 178 10.11 -14.04 -12.16
N ASN A 179 9.34 -14.58 -13.10
CA ASN A 179 8.62 -15.83 -12.93
C ASN A 179 9.59 -17.01 -12.73
N GLY A 180 10.72 -17.02 -13.43
CA GLY A 180 11.78 -18.01 -13.26
C GLY A 180 12.39 -17.96 -11.85
N LEU A 181 12.69 -16.77 -11.33
CA LEU A 181 13.17 -16.58 -9.97
C LEU A 181 12.11 -16.96 -8.93
N ALA A 182 10.86 -16.57 -9.13
CA ALA A 182 9.75 -16.91 -8.23
C ALA A 182 9.50 -18.43 -8.15
N LYS A 183 9.57 -19.13 -9.27
CA LYS A 183 9.46 -20.59 -9.33
C LYS A 183 10.64 -21.26 -8.63
N LYS A 184 11.85 -20.72 -8.76
CA LYS A 184 13.05 -21.28 -8.15
C LYS A 184 13.12 -21.02 -6.64
N TYR A 185 12.60 -19.87 -6.19
CA TYR A 185 12.66 -19.41 -4.81
C TYR A 185 11.29 -18.95 -4.26
N PRO A 186 10.29 -19.84 -4.18
CA PRO A 186 8.90 -19.48 -3.92
C PRO A 186 8.66 -18.82 -2.56
N GLN A 187 9.53 -19.07 -1.58
CA GLN A 187 9.40 -18.53 -0.22
C GLN A 187 10.24 -17.26 0.01
N SER A 188 10.99 -16.77 -1.00
CA SER A 188 11.83 -15.59 -0.85
C SER A 188 10.98 -14.31 -0.77
N LEU A 189 11.50 -13.31 -0.06
CA LEU A 189 10.92 -11.97 -0.04
C LEU A 189 10.81 -11.40 -1.47
N LEU A 190 11.79 -11.69 -2.32
CA LEU A 190 11.81 -11.23 -3.71
C LEU A 190 10.62 -11.75 -4.53
N THR A 191 10.21 -13.01 -4.28
CA THR A 191 9.00 -13.56 -4.91
C THR A 191 7.74 -12.82 -4.50
N MET A 192 7.60 -12.49 -3.22
CA MET A 192 6.50 -11.65 -2.73
C MET A 192 6.50 -10.28 -3.43
N LEU A 193 7.68 -9.65 -3.60
CA LEU A 193 7.81 -8.38 -4.34
C LEU A 193 7.34 -8.53 -5.79
N PHE A 194 7.76 -9.57 -6.50
CA PHE A 194 7.35 -9.81 -7.89
C PHE A 194 5.84 -10.01 -8.01
N ASN A 195 5.24 -10.79 -7.11
CA ASN A 195 3.80 -10.98 -7.07
C ASN A 195 3.04 -9.66 -6.85
N THR A 196 3.57 -8.80 -5.97
CA THR A 196 2.98 -7.47 -5.74
C THR A 196 3.09 -6.58 -6.97
N MET A 197 4.19 -6.66 -7.72
CA MET A 197 4.41 -5.88 -8.94
C MET A 197 3.60 -6.38 -10.14
N LYS A 198 3.22 -7.65 -10.14
CA LYS A 198 2.53 -8.30 -11.26
C LYS A 198 1.22 -7.60 -11.62
N ARG A 199 0.98 -7.45 -12.91
CA ARG A 199 -0.30 -7.00 -13.46
C ARG A 199 -0.93 -8.17 -14.22
N PRO A 200 -2.22 -8.48 -14.02
CA PRO A 200 -2.89 -9.53 -14.79
C PRO A 200 -2.89 -9.19 -16.27
N ASN A 201 -2.57 -10.18 -17.10
CA ASN A 201 -2.64 -10.08 -18.54
C ASN A 201 -3.85 -10.90 -19.03
N PRO A 202 -4.91 -10.26 -19.56
CA PRO A 202 -6.08 -10.99 -20.00
C PRO A 202 -5.74 -11.91 -21.20
N PRO A 203 -6.31 -13.13 -21.23
CA PRO A 203 -6.21 -14.00 -22.38
C PRO A 203 -6.97 -13.42 -23.59
N ALA A 204 -7.01 -14.17 -24.69
CA ALA A 204 -7.75 -13.74 -25.88
C ALA A 204 -9.20 -13.36 -25.55
N ILE A 205 -9.67 -12.24 -26.12
CA ILE A 205 -11.01 -11.73 -25.88
C ILE A 205 -12.05 -12.74 -26.39
N PRO A 206 -12.98 -13.22 -25.55
CA PRO A 206 -14.01 -14.15 -25.99
C PRO A 206 -15.01 -13.46 -26.94
N ILE A 207 -15.50 -14.24 -27.89
CA ILE A 207 -16.56 -13.82 -28.80
C ILE A 207 -17.91 -14.26 -28.20
N VAL A 208 -18.77 -13.29 -27.87
CA VAL A 208 -20.11 -13.53 -27.35
C VAL A 208 -21.13 -13.11 -28.40
N LYS A 209 -21.97 -14.04 -28.86
CA LYS A 209 -22.97 -13.80 -29.91
C LYS A 209 -22.36 -13.18 -31.20
N GLY A 210 -21.17 -13.61 -31.58
CA GLY A 210 -20.48 -13.11 -32.78
C GLY A 210 -19.75 -11.78 -32.65
N VAL A 211 -19.75 -11.17 -31.45
CA VAL A 211 -19.07 -9.89 -31.14
C VAL A 211 -18.03 -10.08 -30.04
N PRO A 212 -16.81 -9.51 -30.17
CA PRO A 212 -15.83 -9.54 -29.11
C PRO A 212 -16.35 -8.82 -27.84
N ASP A 213 -16.24 -9.45 -26.66
CA ASP A 213 -16.60 -8.83 -25.38
C ASP A 213 -15.57 -7.77 -24.99
N SER A 214 -15.81 -6.51 -25.37
CA SER A 214 -14.92 -5.38 -25.07
C SER A 214 -14.68 -5.13 -23.59
N LEU A 215 -15.58 -5.60 -22.70
CA LEU A 215 -15.47 -5.44 -21.25
C LEU A 215 -14.68 -6.59 -20.60
N TYR A 216 -14.46 -7.68 -21.31
CA TYR A 216 -13.76 -8.85 -20.78
C TYR A 216 -12.36 -8.53 -20.24
N PRO A 217 -11.49 -7.78 -20.95
CA PRO A 217 -10.17 -7.45 -20.43
C PRO A 217 -10.22 -6.68 -19.11
N TYR A 218 -11.15 -5.73 -19.01
CA TYR A 218 -11.35 -4.96 -17.77
C TYR A 218 -11.79 -5.84 -16.60
N LYS A 219 -12.80 -6.68 -16.82
CA LYS A 219 -13.31 -7.61 -15.79
C LYS A 219 -12.22 -8.58 -15.36
N TYR A 220 -11.53 -9.19 -16.32
CA TYR A 220 -10.45 -10.11 -16.05
C TYR A 220 -9.35 -9.49 -15.17
N VAL A 221 -8.87 -8.29 -15.54
CA VAL A 221 -7.83 -7.60 -14.76
C VAL A 221 -8.35 -7.27 -13.36
N LYS A 222 -9.60 -6.82 -13.22
CA LYS A 222 -10.19 -6.54 -11.91
C LYS A 222 -10.26 -7.79 -11.02
N ASP A 223 -10.76 -8.88 -11.56
CA ASP A 223 -10.99 -10.12 -10.80
C ASP A 223 -9.67 -10.78 -10.38
N HIS A 224 -8.61 -10.63 -11.19
CA HIS A 224 -7.27 -11.19 -10.94
C HIS A 224 -6.24 -10.18 -10.40
N PHE A 225 -6.66 -8.96 -10.04
CA PHE A 225 -5.74 -7.87 -9.68
C PHE A 225 -4.89 -8.17 -8.43
N TRP A 226 -5.47 -8.94 -7.50
CA TRP A 226 -4.87 -9.28 -6.22
C TRP A 226 -4.43 -10.75 -6.13
N ASP A 227 -4.45 -11.48 -7.24
CA ASP A 227 -3.90 -12.83 -7.26
C ASP A 227 -2.45 -12.81 -6.78
N ASP A 228 -2.05 -13.82 -6.03
CA ASP A 228 -0.72 -13.95 -5.44
C ASP A 228 -0.33 -12.86 -4.42
N VAL A 229 -1.24 -11.95 -4.02
CA VAL A 229 -1.01 -10.91 -3.00
C VAL A 229 -1.80 -11.22 -1.73
N SER A 230 -1.10 -11.43 -0.62
CA SER A 230 -1.72 -11.77 0.66
C SER A 230 -1.86 -10.54 1.55
N PHE A 231 -3.09 -10.09 1.80
CA PHE A 231 -3.35 -8.91 2.63
C PHE A 231 -2.99 -9.08 4.11
N ASN A 232 -2.60 -10.26 4.58
CA ASN A 232 -2.10 -10.47 5.94
C ASN A 232 -0.57 -10.41 6.04
N ASP A 233 0.12 -10.13 4.94
CA ASP A 233 1.58 -10.02 4.93
C ASP A 233 2.03 -8.58 5.22
N ASP A 234 2.44 -8.33 6.45
CA ASP A 234 2.91 -7.01 6.90
C ASP A 234 4.13 -6.48 6.13
N ARG A 235 4.89 -7.39 5.47
CA ARG A 235 6.07 -7.03 4.67
C ARG A 235 5.72 -6.15 3.47
N LEU A 236 4.48 -6.28 2.95
CA LEU A 236 3.97 -5.45 1.84
C LEU A 236 4.05 -3.96 2.14
N LEU A 237 3.81 -3.55 3.39
CA LEU A 237 3.90 -2.15 3.81
C LEU A 237 5.31 -1.58 3.72
N ARG A 238 6.32 -2.47 3.72
CA ARG A 238 7.74 -2.09 3.61
C ARG A 238 8.26 -2.25 2.19
N THR A 239 7.38 -1.95 1.23
CA THR A 239 7.71 -1.95 -0.21
C THR A 239 7.13 -0.71 -0.88
N PRO A 240 7.77 -0.17 -1.94
CA PRO A 240 7.22 0.94 -2.70
C PRO A 240 6.14 0.50 -3.70
N PHE A 241 5.72 -0.78 -3.69
CA PHE A 241 4.85 -1.35 -4.72
C PHE A 241 3.40 -1.50 -4.28
N PHE A 242 3.16 -1.80 -3.00
CA PHE A 242 1.81 -2.10 -2.50
C PHE A 242 0.88 -0.88 -2.55
N GLU A 243 1.32 0.26 -2.05
CA GLU A 243 0.51 1.48 -2.02
C GLU A 243 0.09 1.98 -3.40
N PRO A 244 1.01 2.12 -4.38
CA PRO A 244 0.61 2.49 -5.73
C PRO A 244 -0.34 1.47 -6.37
N LYS A 245 -0.13 0.17 -6.13
CA LYS A 245 -1.03 -0.88 -6.61
C LYS A 245 -2.43 -0.74 -6.01
N LEU A 246 -2.53 -0.44 -4.71
CA LEU A 246 -3.80 -0.22 -4.03
C LEU A 246 -4.52 1.03 -4.56
N ASP A 247 -3.81 2.13 -4.74
CA ASP A 247 -4.36 3.37 -5.29
C ASP A 247 -4.84 3.17 -6.74
N ASP A 248 -4.06 2.48 -7.59
CA ASP A 248 -4.44 2.11 -8.96
C ASP A 248 -5.72 1.27 -8.98
N TYR A 249 -5.85 0.30 -8.07
CA TYR A 249 -7.03 -0.54 -7.99
C TYR A 249 -8.30 0.28 -7.75
N PHE A 250 -8.29 1.12 -6.72
CA PHE A 250 -9.43 1.98 -6.41
C PHE A 250 -9.71 3.03 -7.48
N LYS A 251 -8.67 3.51 -8.17
CA LYS A 251 -8.81 4.52 -9.21
C LYS A 251 -9.38 3.97 -10.52
N TYR A 252 -8.97 2.77 -10.92
CA TYR A 252 -9.24 2.26 -12.28
C TYR A 252 -10.21 1.08 -12.31
N TYR A 253 -10.37 0.34 -11.21
CA TYR A 253 -11.13 -0.92 -11.19
C TYR A 253 -12.28 -0.96 -10.20
N VAL A 254 -12.38 0.00 -9.28
CA VAL A 254 -13.50 0.10 -8.34
C VAL A 254 -14.42 1.23 -8.78
N SER A 255 -15.72 0.91 -8.93
CA SER A 255 -16.72 1.95 -9.20
C SER A 255 -16.74 2.96 -8.06
N PRO A 256 -16.92 4.28 -8.33
CA PRO A 256 -17.03 5.31 -7.31
C PRO A 256 -18.29 5.19 -6.44
N GLU A 257 -19.20 4.30 -6.77
CA GLU A 257 -20.40 4.01 -5.99
C GLU A 257 -20.06 3.48 -4.60
N PRO A 258 -20.69 4.01 -3.52
CA PRO A 258 -20.36 3.64 -2.15
C PRO A 258 -20.40 2.15 -1.87
N ASP A 259 -21.40 1.42 -2.39
CA ASP A 259 -21.55 -0.02 -2.16
C ASP A 259 -20.44 -0.85 -2.82
N SER A 260 -19.96 -0.41 -3.99
CA SER A 260 -18.82 -1.02 -4.66
C SER A 260 -17.53 -0.84 -3.85
N ILE A 261 -17.33 0.37 -3.34
CA ILE A 261 -16.16 0.71 -2.49
C ILE A 261 -16.22 -0.11 -1.18
N ILE A 262 -17.39 -0.16 -0.53
CA ILE A 262 -17.59 -0.92 0.71
C ILE A 262 -17.28 -2.40 0.52
N LYS A 263 -17.69 -2.99 -0.59
CA LYS A 263 -17.41 -4.39 -0.92
C LYS A 263 -15.91 -4.67 -0.93
N GLU A 264 -15.13 -3.81 -1.60
CA GLU A 264 -13.68 -3.99 -1.70
C GLU A 264 -12.97 -3.72 -0.37
N ILE A 265 -13.36 -2.68 0.36
CA ILE A 265 -12.81 -2.39 1.69
C ILE A 265 -13.10 -3.54 2.66
N LYS A 266 -14.33 -4.05 2.67
CA LYS A 266 -14.71 -5.21 3.49
C LYS A 266 -13.81 -6.41 3.20
N TYR A 267 -13.61 -6.74 1.92
CA TYR A 267 -12.73 -7.82 1.49
C TYR A 267 -11.32 -7.62 2.05
N MET A 268 -10.69 -6.46 1.78
CA MET A 268 -9.32 -6.18 2.19
C MET A 268 -9.14 -6.18 3.71
N LEU A 269 -10.07 -5.58 4.46
CA LEU A 269 -10.01 -5.55 5.92
C LEU A 269 -10.22 -6.95 6.55
N LEU A 270 -11.07 -7.79 5.98
CA LEU A 270 -11.25 -9.16 6.46
C LEU A 270 -10.00 -10.02 6.21
N PHE A 271 -9.40 -9.93 5.03
CA PHE A 271 -8.21 -10.71 4.69
C PHE A 271 -6.93 -10.18 5.36
N SER A 272 -6.90 -8.92 5.77
CA SER A 272 -5.77 -8.36 6.53
C SER A 272 -5.87 -8.57 8.06
N ARG A 273 -6.97 -9.14 8.56
CA ARG A 273 -7.29 -9.20 10.00
C ARG A 273 -6.21 -9.83 10.88
N SER A 274 -5.46 -10.79 10.36
CA SER A 274 -4.35 -11.45 11.06
C SER A 274 -3.02 -10.69 10.97
N GLY A 275 -2.90 -9.70 10.07
CA GLY A 275 -1.72 -8.84 9.97
C GLY A 275 -1.64 -7.88 11.15
N LYS A 276 -0.49 -7.81 11.79
CA LYS A 276 -0.28 -6.94 12.96
C LYS A 276 -0.19 -5.46 12.58
N GLU A 277 0.33 -5.17 11.39
CA GLU A 277 0.54 -3.82 10.87
C GLU A 277 -0.39 -3.53 9.68
N MET A 278 -0.64 -4.50 8.80
CA MET A 278 -1.44 -4.32 7.60
C MET A 278 -2.90 -3.97 7.92
N TYR A 279 -3.52 -4.68 8.85
CA TYR A 279 -4.90 -4.41 9.22
C TYR A 279 -5.11 -3.00 9.79
N PRO A 280 -4.38 -2.56 10.83
CA PRO A 280 -4.51 -1.20 11.34
C PRO A 280 -4.14 -0.15 10.29
N TYR A 281 -3.17 -0.43 9.44
CA TYR A 281 -2.79 0.45 8.35
C TYR A 281 -3.93 0.67 7.35
N LEU A 282 -4.53 -0.40 6.82
CA LEU A 282 -5.63 -0.32 5.86
C LEU A 282 -6.87 0.33 6.49
N LEU A 283 -7.21 -0.04 7.74
CA LEU A 283 -8.34 0.56 8.45
C LEU A 283 -8.15 2.07 8.59
N THR A 284 -6.97 2.52 9.01
CA THR A 284 -6.63 3.95 9.13
C THR A 284 -6.66 4.65 7.75
N LYS A 285 -6.08 4.03 6.74
CA LYS A 285 -6.02 4.58 5.37
C LYS A 285 -7.42 4.82 4.82
N PHE A 286 -8.31 3.83 4.90
CA PHE A 286 -9.67 3.96 4.40
C PHE A 286 -10.50 4.94 5.23
N THR A 287 -10.33 4.94 6.55
CA THR A 287 -10.95 5.94 7.43
C THR A 287 -10.57 7.35 7.02
N ASN A 288 -9.29 7.64 6.88
CA ASN A 288 -8.80 8.97 6.50
C ASN A 288 -9.28 9.40 5.11
N LYS A 289 -9.41 8.44 4.18
CA LYS A 289 -9.91 8.73 2.84
C LYS A 289 -11.38 9.12 2.81
N TYR A 290 -12.22 8.48 3.65
CA TYR A 290 -13.67 8.62 3.56
C TYR A 290 -14.31 9.40 4.71
N ILE A 291 -13.56 9.84 5.72
CA ILE A 291 -14.08 10.72 6.79
C ILE A 291 -14.54 12.08 6.24
N ASN A 292 -13.86 12.58 5.19
CA ASN A 292 -14.25 13.76 4.42
C ASN A 292 -14.13 13.36 2.92
N PRO A 293 -15.15 12.72 2.36
CA PRO A 293 -15.10 12.19 1.01
C PRO A 293 -15.14 13.30 -0.05
N GLU A 294 -14.52 13.04 -1.20
CA GLU A 294 -14.52 13.95 -2.35
C GLU A 294 -15.85 13.97 -3.10
N PHE A 295 -16.59 12.85 -3.08
CA PHE A 295 -17.83 12.68 -3.83
C PHE A 295 -19.02 12.50 -2.91
N MET A 296 -20.14 13.11 -3.31
CA MET A 296 -21.41 13.00 -2.60
C MET A 296 -21.83 11.52 -2.45
N GLY A 297 -22.32 11.16 -1.26
CA GLY A 297 -22.76 9.80 -0.92
C GLY A 297 -21.66 8.85 -0.47
N GLN A 298 -20.39 9.18 -0.67
CA GLN A 298 -19.27 8.34 -0.18
C GLN A 298 -19.04 8.43 1.34
N ASP A 299 -19.71 9.35 2.02
CA ASP A 299 -19.85 9.37 3.48
C ASP A 299 -20.45 8.07 4.02
N LYS A 300 -21.29 7.38 3.25
CA LYS A 300 -21.78 6.01 3.54
C LYS A 300 -20.63 5.02 3.76
N VAL A 301 -19.51 5.17 3.05
CA VAL A 301 -18.33 4.32 3.22
C VAL A 301 -17.71 4.52 4.62
N PHE A 302 -17.56 5.76 5.05
CA PHE A 302 -17.05 6.07 6.38
C PHE A 302 -17.98 5.58 7.49
N VAL A 303 -19.28 5.79 7.35
CA VAL A 303 -20.30 5.27 8.29
C VAL A 303 -20.21 3.74 8.38
N TYR A 304 -20.10 3.05 7.23
CA TYR A 304 -19.91 1.59 7.20
C TYR A 304 -18.65 1.15 7.97
N ILE A 305 -17.52 1.85 7.76
CA ILE A 305 -16.26 1.55 8.48
C ILE A 305 -16.46 1.74 9.99
N PHE A 306 -17.11 2.84 10.40
CA PHE A 306 -17.38 3.09 11.80
C PHE A 306 -18.23 1.98 12.43
N GLU A 307 -19.38 1.67 11.85
CA GLU A 307 -20.33 0.69 12.39
C GLU A 307 -19.79 -0.74 12.43
N ASN A 308 -18.98 -1.12 11.43
CA ASN A 308 -18.54 -2.51 11.28
C ASN A 308 -17.18 -2.80 11.90
N PHE A 309 -16.39 -1.78 12.22
CA PHE A 309 -15.06 -1.97 12.80
C PHE A 309 -14.89 -1.19 14.10
N TYR A 310 -14.98 0.14 14.11
CA TYR A 310 -14.72 0.92 15.33
C TYR A 310 -15.79 0.70 16.41
N ALA A 311 -17.06 0.70 16.08
CA ALA A 311 -18.14 0.44 17.03
C ALA A 311 -18.11 -1.01 17.57
N LYS A 312 -17.48 -1.94 16.84
CA LYS A 312 -17.30 -3.34 17.26
C LYS A 312 -16.00 -3.60 18.05
N GLY A 313 -15.24 -2.56 18.36
CA GLY A 313 -14.10 -2.64 19.27
C GLY A 313 -12.71 -2.44 18.63
N ASP A 314 -12.59 -2.20 17.34
CA ASP A 314 -11.30 -1.97 16.67
C ASP A 314 -10.74 -0.56 16.95
N THR A 315 -10.72 -0.17 18.21
CA THR A 315 -10.31 1.17 18.66
C THR A 315 -8.91 1.24 19.25
N SER A 316 -8.24 0.09 19.43
CA SER A 316 -6.90 0.01 20.02
C SER A 316 -5.81 0.76 19.25
N ILE A 317 -6.05 1.01 17.96
CA ILE A 317 -5.16 1.76 17.08
C ILE A 317 -5.33 3.29 17.19
N LEU A 318 -6.38 3.75 17.87
CA LEU A 318 -6.74 5.16 17.96
C LEU A 318 -6.28 5.75 19.31
N ASN A 319 -5.71 6.93 19.24
CA ASN A 319 -5.57 7.76 20.46
C ASN A 319 -6.94 8.36 20.84
N PRO A 320 -7.11 8.86 22.08
CA PRO A 320 -8.40 9.40 22.56
C PRO A 320 -8.97 10.52 21.70
N ALA A 321 -8.13 11.42 21.18
CA ALA A 321 -8.56 12.53 20.34
C ALA A 321 -9.10 12.03 18.98
N SER A 322 -8.36 11.14 18.31
CA SER A 322 -8.81 10.54 17.05
C SER A 322 -10.10 9.74 17.24
N ARG A 323 -10.23 8.99 18.34
CA ARG A 323 -11.46 8.25 18.65
C ARG A 323 -12.65 9.19 18.78
N LYS A 324 -12.50 10.30 19.52
CA LYS A 324 -13.54 11.31 19.65
C LYS A 324 -13.96 11.87 18.29
N THR A 325 -13.00 12.34 17.49
CA THR A 325 -13.26 12.93 16.17
C THR A 325 -14.00 11.94 15.24
N ILE A 326 -13.53 10.68 15.17
CA ILE A 326 -14.15 9.64 14.34
C ILE A 326 -15.59 9.38 14.81
N THR A 327 -15.80 9.26 16.12
CA THR A 327 -17.12 8.98 16.69
C THR A 327 -18.12 10.13 16.44
N GLU A 328 -17.73 11.37 16.74
CA GLU A 328 -18.57 12.56 16.53
C GLU A 328 -18.92 12.72 15.04
N ARG A 329 -17.93 12.54 14.16
CA ARG A 329 -18.16 12.62 12.72
C ARG A 329 -19.11 11.53 12.23
N ALA A 330 -18.97 10.29 12.69
CA ALA A 330 -19.85 9.20 12.32
C ALA A 330 -21.30 9.50 12.72
N TYR A 331 -21.55 9.89 13.98
CA TYR A 331 -22.89 10.23 14.41
C TYR A 331 -23.50 11.40 13.64
N SER A 332 -22.71 12.41 13.28
CA SER A 332 -23.21 13.52 12.47
C SER A 332 -23.63 13.10 11.06
N LEU A 333 -22.97 12.07 10.49
CA LEU A 333 -23.26 11.58 9.14
C LEU A 333 -24.37 10.53 9.10
N MET A 334 -24.51 9.70 10.15
CA MET A 334 -25.50 8.61 10.19
C MET A 334 -26.94 9.10 10.00
N ALA A 335 -27.25 10.29 10.48
CA ALA A 335 -28.59 10.89 10.34
C ALA A 335 -28.87 11.48 8.95
N ASN A 336 -27.85 11.67 8.11
CA ASN A 336 -27.94 12.40 6.84
C ASN A 336 -27.52 11.57 5.62
N GLN A 337 -27.67 10.24 5.69
CA GLN A 337 -27.32 9.38 4.56
C GLN A 337 -28.30 9.54 3.40
N LEU A 338 -27.80 9.50 2.17
CA LEU A 338 -28.64 9.51 0.97
C LEU A 338 -29.67 8.38 1.00
N GLY A 339 -30.93 8.70 0.68
CA GLY A 339 -32.02 7.76 0.68
C GLY A 339 -32.68 7.55 2.03
N LEU A 340 -32.17 8.13 3.12
CA LEU A 340 -32.85 8.14 4.41
C LEU A 340 -33.79 9.34 4.53
N PRO A 341 -34.85 9.24 5.36
CA PRO A 341 -35.70 10.41 5.72
C PRO A 341 -34.84 11.51 6.33
N ALA A 342 -35.02 12.74 5.91
CA ALA A 342 -34.31 13.87 6.51
C ALA A 342 -34.66 13.98 8.00
N PRO A 343 -33.75 14.42 8.87
CA PRO A 343 -34.07 14.70 10.27
C PRO A 343 -35.16 15.70 10.41
N VAL A 344 -35.94 15.56 11.48
CA VAL A 344 -37.01 16.53 11.78
C VAL A 344 -36.38 17.89 12.06
N LEU A 345 -36.79 18.91 11.28
CA LEU A 345 -36.33 20.28 11.45
C LEU A 345 -37.57 21.17 11.67
N ASN A 346 -37.79 21.57 12.92
CA ASN A 346 -38.84 22.48 13.32
C ASN A 346 -38.18 23.80 13.73
N LEU A 347 -38.54 24.87 13.05
CA LEU A 347 -37.98 26.21 13.25
C LEU A 347 -39.09 27.21 13.46
N THR A 348 -38.73 28.38 13.99
CA THR A 348 -39.68 29.51 14.11
C THR A 348 -39.39 30.50 12.98
N ASP A 349 -40.42 30.88 12.22
CA ASP A 349 -40.30 31.90 11.18
C ASP A 349 -40.18 33.31 11.75
N THR A 350 -39.99 34.30 10.90
CA THR A 350 -39.87 35.70 11.28
C THR A 350 -41.13 36.30 11.89
N THR A 351 -42.25 35.59 11.81
CA THR A 351 -43.53 35.99 12.43
C THR A 351 -43.78 35.32 13.79
N GLY A 352 -42.84 34.46 14.23
CA GLY A 352 -42.98 33.69 15.48
C GLY A 352 -43.76 32.38 15.33
N LYS A 353 -44.15 31.99 14.10
CA LYS A 353 -44.89 30.76 13.84
C LYS A 353 -43.96 29.59 13.65
N SER A 354 -44.30 28.44 14.26
CA SER A 354 -43.56 27.20 14.06
C SER A 354 -43.73 26.65 12.63
N VAL A 355 -42.64 26.38 11.96
CA VAL A 355 -42.58 25.79 10.60
C VAL A 355 -41.75 24.52 10.64
N SER A 356 -42.31 23.44 10.11
CA SER A 356 -41.59 22.15 10.00
C SER A 356 -41.17 21.90 8.56
N LEU A 357 -39.96 21.34 8.39
CA LEU A 357 -39.46 20.89 7.09
C LEU A 357 -40.48 19.96 6.41
N TYR A 358 -41.08 19.03 7.16
CA TYR A 358 -42.07 18.06 6.63
C TYR A 358 -43.41 18.66 6.23
N ASN A 359 -43.70 19.89 6.65
CA ASN A 359 -44.89 20.64 6.21
C ASN A 359 -44.67 21.41 4.90
N THR A 360 -43.42 21.49 4.45
CA THR A 360 -43.03 22.11 3.18
C THR A 360 -43.32 21.14 2.04
N LYS A 361 -44.36 21.40 1.26
CA LYS A 361 -44.82 20.48 0.20
C LYS A 361 -44.29 20.91 -1.16
N GLY A 362 -43.63 19.97 -1.85
CA GLY A 362 -43.13 20.09 -3.21
C GLY A 362 -42.75 18.73 -3.75
N THR A 363 -42.56 18.60 -5.07
CA THR A 363 -42.01 17.41 -5.68
C THR A 363 -40.56 17.16 -5.14
N PHE A 364 -39.87 18.26 -4.95
CA PHE A 364 -38.56 18.31 -4.29
C PHE A 364 -38.55 19.45 -3.29
N THR A 365 -37.79 19.32 -2.20
CA THR A 365 -37.61 20.41 -1.23
C THR A 365 -36.11 20.72 -1.14
N LEU A 366 -35.72 21.95 -1.50
CA LEU A 366 -34.38 22.46 -1.34
C LEU A 366 -34.23 23.06 0.06
N VAL A 367 -33.37 22.50 0.90
CA VAL A 367 -33.06 23.04 2.22
C VAL A 367 -31.79 23.90 2.11
N VAL A 368 -31.93 25.18 2.48
CA VAL A 368 -30.85 26.16 2.40
C VAL A 368 -30.46 26.60 3.80
N PHE A 369 -29.25 26.25 4.23
CA PHE A 369 -28.64 26.78 5.44
C PHE A 369 -27.72 27.95 5.05
N TYR A 370 -27.92 29.13 5.61
CA TYR A 370 -27.14 30.30 5.29
C TYR A 370 -26.78 31.14 6.52
N ASP A 371 -25.66 31.88 6.41
CA ASP A 371 -25.28 32.89 7.38
C ASP A 371 -25.44 34.29 6.73
N PRO A 372 -26.24 35.19 7.32
CA PRO A 372 -26.44 36.55 6.80
C PRO A 372 -25.15 37.37 6.71
N ASN A 373 -24.11 37.00 7.49
CA ASN A 373 -22.83 37.69 7.51
C ASN A 373 -21.80 37.10 6.53
N CYS A 374 -22.09 35.93 5.95
CA CYS A 374 -21.22 35.27 4.99
C CYS A 374 -21.28 35.96 3.62
N GLY A 375 -20.12 36.36 3.08
CA GLY A 375 -19.99 37.00 1.77
C GLY A 375 -20.55 36.13 0.64
N HIS A 376 -20.19 34.83 0.60
CA HIS A 376 -20.71 33.90 -0.41
C HIS A 376 -22.23 33.74 -0.36
N CYS A 377 -22.82 33.70 0.82
CA CYS A 377 -24.27 33.62 0.95
C CYS A 377 -24.98 34.88 0.36
N LYS A 378 -24.35 36.05 0.55
CA LYS A 378 -24.88 37.30 -0.01
C LYS A 378 -24.88 37.34 -1.54
N GLU A 379 -23.92 36.63 -2.15
CA GLU A 379 -23.82 36.51 -3.60
C GLU A 379 -24.75 35.42 -4.17
N GLU A 380 -24.76 34.26 -3.52
CA GLU A 380 -25.45 33.08 -4.05
C GLU A 380 -26.97 33.07 -3.78
N LEU A 381 -27.42 33.61 -2.65
CA LEU A 381 -28.85 33.63 -2.36
C LEU A 381 -29.72 34.39 -3.40
N PRO A 382 -29.29 35.59 -3.89
CA PRO A 382 -30.04 36.27 -4.96
C PRO A 382 -30.09 35.48 -6.27
N ARG A 383 -29.00 34.76 -6.61
CA ARG A 383 -28.92 33.91 -7.80
C ARG A 383 -29.89 32.71 -7.66
N LEU A 384 -29.90 32.08 -6.49
CA LEU A 384 -30.81 30.98 -6.17
C LEU A 384 -32.28 31.44 -6.23
N ASP A 385 -32.61 32.59 -5.64
CA ASP A 385 -33.96 33.15 -5.68
C ASP A 385 -34.39 33.47 -7.12
N SER A 386 -33.52 34.06 -7.92
CA SER A 386 -33.77 34.32 -9.34
C SER A 386 -34.08 33.03 -10.11
N MET A 387 -33.29 31.99 -9.95
CA MET A 387 -33.52 30.70 -10.61
C MET A 387 -34.78 30.00 -10.10
N TYR A 388 -35.06 30.09 -8.80
CA TYR A 388 -36.27 29.54 -8.21
C TYR A 388 -37.52 30.19 -8.81
N ARG A 389 -37.58 31.52 -8.88
CA ARG A 389 -38.70 32.25 -9.45
C ARG A 389 -38.87 32.03 -10.95
N ALA A 390 -37.76 32.02 -11.69
CA ALA A 390 -37.77 31.86 -13.14
C ALA A 390 -38.20 30.45 -13.60
N LYS A 391 -37.79 29.42 -12.86
CA LYS A 391 -37.90 28.03 -13.35
C LYS A 391 -38.41 27.05 -12.30
N TRP A 392 -37.76 26.89 -11.19
CA TRP A 392 -37.89 25.74 -10.29
C TRP A 392 -39.24 25.72 -9.55
N LYS A 393 -39.84 26.90 -9.24
CA LYS A 393 -41.17 27.00 -8.64
C LYS A 393 -42.21 26.32 -9.49
N ASN A 394 -42.16 26.51 -10.82
CA ASN A 394 -43.09 25.92 -11.77
C ASN A 394 -42.86 24.41 -11.98
N GLU A 395 -41.67 23.92 -11.64
CA GLU A 395 -41.30 22.50 -11.68
C GLU A 395 -41.60 21.75 -10.36
N GLY A 396 -42.25 22.43 -9.41
CA GLY A 396 -42.67 21.83 -8.14
C GLY A 396 -41.59 21.79 -7.06
N LEU A 397 -40.51 22.59 -7.21
CA LEU A 397 -39.50 22.74 -6.14
C LEU A 397 -40.08 23.64 -5.03
N ALA A 398 -39.99 23.18 -3.79
CA ALA A 398 -40.17 24.00 -2.61
C ALA A 398 -38.81 24.39 -2.01
N VAL A 399 -38.73 25.56 -1.39
CA VAL A 399 -37.53 26.02 -0.71
C VAL A 399 -37.79 26.20 0.78
N PHE A 400 -36.99 25.59 1.61
CA PHE A 400 -36.94 25.75 3.05
C PHE A 400 -35.61 26.39 3.42
N SER A 401 -35.56 27.66 3.74
CA SER A 401 -34.33 28.37 4.09
C SER A 401 -34.27 28.66 5.59
N THR A 402 -33.09 28.53 6.17
CA THR A 402 -32.85 28.76 7.60
C THR A 402 -31.47 29.38 7.83
N ILE A 403 -31.43 30.22 8.87
CA ILE A 403 -30.15 30.80 9.32
C ILE A 403 -29.36 29.74 10.09
N ASN A 404 -28.10 29.61 9.78
CA ASN A 404 -27.17 28.73 10.50
C ASN A 404 -26.59 29.48 11.71
N PHE A 405 -27.02 29.09 12.92
CA PHE A 405 -26.55 29.70 14.16
C PHE A 405 -25.21 29.11 14.67
N PHE A 406 -24.59 28.14 14.00
CA PHE A 406 -23.37 27.50 14.49
C PHE A 406 -22.15 28.42 14.57
N HIS A 407 -22.12 29.54 13.84
CA HIS A 407 -21.07 30.54 13.96
C HIS A 407 -21.26 31.52 15.14
N ALA A 408 -22.46 31.63 15.67
CA ALA A 408 -22.75 32.56 16.78
C ALA A 408 -22.27 32.02 18.15
N VAL A 409 -22.05 30.73 18.29
CA VAL A 409 -21.65 30.11 19.58
C VAL A 409 -20.14 30.09 19.76
N ASN A 410 -19.35 30.13 18.70
CA ASN A 410 -17.86 30.14 18.79
C ASN A 410 -17.22 31.53 18.87
N SER A 411 -18.02 32.61 18.88
CA SER A 411 -17.50 33.97 19.08
C SER A 411 -17.62 34.47 20.52
N PHE A 412 -18.00 33.61 21.46
CA PHE A 412 -18.10 33.92 22.90
C PHE A 412 -17.27 32.97 23.77
N SER A 413 -16.07 32.54 23.31
CA SER A 413 -15.09 31.89 24.21
C SER A 413 -13.70 32.40 23.97
#